data_62a27cb705e04f1ee9070dfa48bc4611
#
_entry.id   62a27cb705e04f1ee9070dfa48bc4611
#
_cell.length_a   1.000
_cell.length_b   1.000
_cell.length_c   1.000
_cell.angle_alpha   90.00
_cell.angle_beta   90.00
_cell.angle_gamma   90.00
#
_symmetry.space_group_name_H-M   'P 1'
#
loop_
_entity.id
_entity.type
_entity.pdbx_description
1 polymer ?
#
loop_
_entity_poly.entity_id
_entity_poly.type
_entity_poly.pdbx_seq_one_letter_code
_entity_poly.pdbx_strand_id
1 'polypeptide(L)'
;MTDLPQSLPQAWRPPMGWNSYDYYDTTVDEAAVKANADYMAKHLKAYGWEYIVVDIQWYAKKAGSMRDRYQYIPFSELEMDEYSRLLPDPERFPSSADGSGFKPLADYVHSLGLKFGIHIMRGIPRIAAHHHGKIKNSSLGAEHVVDPTVICGWNPDMYGVRDLPEGQLYYDSLLELYASWGVDYIKCDDICNTNMHKNPFAAAHEIETVSYTHLRAHETTLHL
;
A
#
# COMPACT_ATOMS: atom_id res chain seq x y z
N MET A 1 11.21 25.08 17.79
CA MET A 1 10.53 23.94 18.43
C MET A 1 9.08 24.07 18.00
N THR A 2 8.70 23.39 16.95
CA THR A 2 7.31 23.32 16.51
C THR A 2 6.63 22.29 17.38
N ASP A 3 5.57 22.69 18.08
CA ASP A 3 4.74 21.79 18.88
C ASP A 3 4.26 20.63 18.00
N LEU A 4 4.73 19.43 18.30
CA LEU A 4 4.16 18.21 17.71
C LEU A 4 2.70 18.16 18.15
N PRO A 5 1.75 17.87 17.24
CA PRO A 5 0.36 17.74 17.61
C PRO A 5 0.21 16.69 18.72
N GLN A 6 -0.51 17.04 19.77
CA GLN A 6 -0.81 16.13 20.88
C GLN A 6 -1.41 14.85 20.32
N SER A 7 -0.80 13.71 20.71
CA SER A 7 -1.14 12.31 20.42
C SER A 7 -2.37 12.09 19.53
N LEU A 8 -2.12 11.61 18.32
CA LEU A 8 -3.20 11.13 17.44
C LEU A 8 -4.01 10.06 18.19
N PRO A 9 -5.32 10.25 18.38
CA PRO A 9 -6.18 9.32 19.13
C PRO A 9 -6.14 7.88 18.58
N GLN A 10 -5.67 7.71 17.35
CA GLN A 10 -5.62 6.44 16.62
C GLN A 10 -4.41 5.56 16.97
N ALA A 11 -3.35 6.13 17.56
CA ALA A 11 -2.11 5.39 17.84
C ALA A 11 -1.92 5.06 19.34
N TRP A 12 -2.94 5.20 20.17
CA TRP A 12 -2.85 4.97 21.60
C TRP A 12 -2.73 3.49 22.01
N ARG A 13 -3.07 2.57 21.08
CA ARG A 13 -2.90 1.14 21.25
C ARG A 13 -2.46 0.50 19.93
N PRO A 14 -1.75 -0.65 19.96
CA PRO A 14 -1.43 -1.41 18.76
C PRO A 14 -2.71 -1.79 17.99
N PRO A 15 -2.71 -1.73 16.64
CA PRO A 15 -3.85 -2.16 15.85
C PRO A 15 -4.06 -3.67 16.02
N MET A 16 -5.31 -4.08 16.20
CA MET A 16 -5.71 -5.48 16.23
C MET A 16 -6.55 -5.78 15.00
N GLY A 17 -6.15 -6.77 14.22
CA GLY A 17 -6.84 -7.08 12.99
C GLY A 17 -6.39 -8.37 12.33
N TRP A 18 -7.02 -8.68 11.21
CA TRP A 18 -6.67 -9.76 10.32
C TRP A 18 -5.83 -9.22 9.16
N ASN A 19 -4.79 -9.94 8.82
CA ASN A 19 -3.96 -9.70 7.64
C ASN A 19 -4.05 -10.91 6.71
N SER A 20 -4.27 -10.68 5.43
CA SER A 20 -4.52 -11.77 4.48
C SER A 20 -3.30 -12.66 4.22
N TYR A 21 -2.09 -12.16 4.45
CA TYR A 21 -0.86 -12.87 4.09
C TYR A 21 -0.70 -14.20 4.81
N ASP A 22 -1.01 -14.24 6.11
CA ASP A 22 -0.72 -15.40 6.96
C ASP A 22 -1.41 -16.69 6.49
N TYR A 23 -2.54 -16.58 5.77
CA TYR A 23 -3.26 -17.72 5.24
C TYR A 23 -3.29 -17.78 3.70
N TYR A 24 -3.53 -16.64 3.05
CA TYR A 24 -3.72 -16.57 1.61
C TYR A 24 -2.44 -16.25 0.83
N ASP A 25 -1.35 -15.85 1.52
CA ASP A 25 -0.12 -15.41 0.87
C ASP A 25 -0.45 -14.24 -0.11
N THR A 26 -0.10 -14.36 -1.38
CA THR A 26 -0.40 -13.35 -2.40
C THR A 26 -1.74 -13.59 -3.13
N THR A 27 -2.51 -14.62 -2.75
CA THR A 27 -3.65 -15.13 -3.54
C THR A 27 -5.02 -14.64 -3.07
N VAL A 28 -5.08 -13.80 -2.05
CA VAL A 28 -6.36 -13.30 -1.52
C VAL A 28 -7.19 -12.62 -2.60
N ASP A 29 -8.49 -12.85 -2.58
CA ASP A 29 -9.47 -12.23 -3.44
C ASP A 29 -10.56 -11.49 -2.64
N GLU A 30 -11.41 -10.76 -3.33
CA GLU A 30 -12.48 -9.97 -2.72
C GLU A 30 -13.46 -10.82 -1.89
N ALA A 31 -13.79 -12.02 -2.36
CA ALA A 31 -14.71 -12.91 -1.66
C ALA A 31 -14.12 -13.38 -0.33
N ALA A 32 -12.83 -13.74 -0.32
CA ALA A 32 -12.12 -14.12 0.89
C ALA A 32 -12.01 -12.96 1.89
N VAL A 33 -11.72 -11.73 1.42
CA VAL A 33 -11.69 -10.55 2.28
C VAL A 33 -13.05 -10.30 2.94
N LYS A 34 -14.14 -10.34 2.16
CA LYS A 34 -15.52 -10.16 2.70
C LYS A 34 -15.86 -11.24 3.72
N ALA A 35 -15.57 -12.50 3.45
CA ALA A 35 -15.85 -13.60 4.38
C ALA A 35 -15.11 -13.44 5.71
N ASN A 36 -13.84 -13.02 5.69
CA ASN A 36 -13.08 -12.76 6.92
C ASN A 36 -13.58 -11.52 7.66
N ALA A 37 -14.01 -10.48 6.93
CA ALA A 37 -14.62 -9.29 7.53
C ALA A 37 -15.93 -9.64 8.25
N ASP A 38 -16.80 -10.45 7.62
CA ASP A 38 -18.06 -10.92 8.23
C ASP A 38 -17.79 -11.73 9.50
N TYR A 39 -16.83 -12.64 9.45
CA TYR A 39 -16.44 -13.43 10.61
C TYR A 39 -15.93 -12.55 11.75
N MET A 40 -15.03 -11.61 11.43
CA MET A 40 -14.48 -10.68 12.42
C MET A 40 -15.57 -9.80 13.04
N ALA A 41 -16.44 -9.24 12.24
CA ALA A 41 -17.55 -8.40 12.73
C ALA A 41 -18.43 -9.16 13.70
N LYS A 42 -18.73 -10.41 13.38
CA LYS A 42 -19.63 -11.26 14.20
C LYS A 42 -18.97 -11.79 15.47
N HIS A 43 -17.68 -12.15 15.43
CA HIS A 43 -17.07 -12.97 16.48
C HIS A 43 -15.93 -12.28 17.23
N LEU A 44 -15.25 -11.31 16.65
CA LEU A 44 -14.01 -10.75 17.18
C LEU A 44 -14.09 -9.25 17.50
N LYS A 45 -14.97 -8.53 16.83
CA LYS A 45 -15.10 -7.07 16.99
C LYS A 45 -15.37 -6.64 18.45
N ALA A 46 -16.19 -7.38 19.17
CA ALA A 46 -16.48 -7.10 20.58
C ALA A 46 -15.24 -7.18 21.49
N TYR A 47 -14.17 -7.82 21.02
CA TYR A 47 -12.89 -7.96 21.73
C TYR A 47 -11.81 -6.99 21.22
N GLY A 48 -12.20 -6.01 20.39
CA GLY A 48 -11.29 -4.96 19.89
C GLY A 48 -10.56 -5.29 18.60
N TRP A 49 -10.94 -6.35 17.88
CA TRP A 49 -10.44 -6.64 16.54
C TRP A 49 -11.19 -5.76 15.53
N GLU A 50 -10.45 -4.85 14.86
CA GLU A 50 -11.07 -3.78 14.09
C GLU A 50 -10.58 -3.69 12.64
N TYR A 51 -9.39 -4.19 12.33
CA TYR A 51 -8.75 -3.98 11.04
C TYR A 51 -8.81 -5.21 10.13
N ILE A 52 -9.21 -5.01 8.88
CA ILE A 52 -9.13 -5.97 7.78
C ILE A 52 -8.08 -5.46 6.81
N VAL A 53 -6.96 -6.16 6.69
CA VAL A 53 -5.81 -5.72 5.89
C VAL A 53 -5.59 -6.67 4.72
N VAL A 54 -5.65 -6.12 3.50
CA VAL A 54 -5.28 -6.82 2.26
C VAL A 54 -3.78 -6.66 2.04
N ASP A 55 -3.05 -7.76 2.11
CA ASP A 55 -1.60 -7.78 2.01
C ASP A 55 -1.10 -7.87 0.56
N ILE A 56 0.22 -7.92 0.38
CA ILE A 56 0.95 -8.01 -0.89
C ILE A 56 0.37 -9.12 -1.77
N GLN A 57 0.39 -9.05 -2.92
CA GLN A 57 0.44 -8.41 -4.20
C GLN A 57 -0.98 -8.22 -4.76
N TRP A 58 -1.84 -7.52 -4.06
CA TRP A 58 -3.22 -7.26 -4.49
C TRP A 58 -3.32 -6.60 -5.88
N TYR A 59 -2.23 -6.01 -6.34
CA TYR A 59 -2.08 -5.29 -7.61
C TYR A 59 -1.48 -6.16 -8.74
N ALA A 60 -1.02 -7.37 -8.46
CA ALA A 60 -0.31 -8.19 -9.44
C ALA A 60 -1.26 -9.18 -10.14
N LYS A 61 -1.21 -9.20 -11.46
CA LYS A 61 -1.92 -10.21 -12.25
C LYS A 61 -1.36 -11.61 -11.97
N LYS A 62 -2.26 -12.59 -11.87
CA LYS A 62 -1.91 -13.99 -11.64
C LYS A 62 -1.05 -14.24 -10.39
N ALA A 63 -1.16 -13.37 -9.39
CA ALA A 63 -0.46 -13.59 -8.12
C ALA A 63 -0.67 -15.00 -7.60
N GLY A 64 0.40 -15.65 -7.11
CA GLY A 64 0.38 -17.01 -6.62
C GLY A 64 0.36 -18.12 -7.69
N SER A 65 0.25 -17.82 -8.99
CA SER A 65 0.18 -18.85 -10.04
C SER A 65 1.45 -19.68 -10.21
N MET A 66 2.57 -19.24 -9.64
CA MET A 66 3.86 -19.94 -9.68
C MET A 66 4.38 -20.31 -8.29
N ARG A 67 3.50 -20.46 -7.30
CA ARG A 67 3.88 -20.71 -5.88
C ARG A 67 4.76 -21.94 -5.66
N ASP A 68 4.70 -22.92 -6.55
CA ASP A 68 5.56 -24.11 -6.51
C ASP A 68 7.02 -23.79 -6.85
N ARG A 69 7.33 -22.64 -7.44
CA ARG A 69 8.66 -22.21 -7.83
C ARG A 69 9.08 -20.88 -7.23
N TYR A 70 8.15 -19.93 -7.17
CA TYR A 70 8.40 -18.57 -6.74
C TYR A 70 7.26 -18.07 -5.86
N GLN A 71 7.58 -17.54 -4.71
CA GLN A 71 6.60 -16.87 -3.84
C GLN A 71 6.04 -15.63 -4.54
N TYR A 72 6.91 -14.85 -5.18
CA TYR A 72 6.55 -13.70 -6.00
C TYR A 72 6.94 -13.96 -7.45
N ILE A 73 6.06 -13.65 -8.40
CA ILE A 73 6.34 -13.83 -9.82
C ILE A 73 7.32 -12.76 -10.26
N PRO A 74 8.54 -13.11 -10.69
CA PRO A 74 9.50 -12.12 -11.18
C PRO A 74 8.90 -11.39 -12.39
N PHE A 75 8.97 -10.05 -12.39
CA PHE A 75 8.46 -9.19 -13.46
C PHE A 75 6.97 -9.42 -13.77
N SER A 76 6.16 -9.70 -12.74
CA SER A 76 4.72 -9.82 -12.91
C SER A 76 4.14 -8.54 -13.50
N GLU A 77 3.10 -8.71 -14.32
CA GLU A 77 2.30 -7.59 -14.79
C GLU A 77 1.53 -7.00 -13.62
N LEU A 78 1.64 -5.68 -13.42
CA LEU A 78 1.00 -4.96 -12.32
C LEU A 78 -0.12 -4.07 -12.85
N GLU A 79 -1.23 -4.02 -12.16
CA GLU A 79 -2.27 -3.04 -12.41
C GLU A 79 -1.83 -1.68 -11.88
N MET A 80 -1.80 -0.67 -12.77
CA MET A 80 -1.34 0.68 -12.44
C MET A 80 -2.12 1.72 -13.24
N ASP A 81 -2.19 2.94 -12.70
CA ASP A 81 -2.64 4.08 -13.47
C ASP A 81 -1.48 4.79 -14.21
N GLU A 82 -1.82 5.84 -14.96
CA GLU A 82 -0.84 6.62 -15.72
C GLU A 82 0.20 7.35 -14.86
N TYR A 83 -0.05 7.49 -13.54
CA TYR A 83 0.85 8.11 -12.57
C TYR A 83 1.69 7.11 -11.78
N SER A 84 1.86 5.91 -12.30
CA SER A 84 2.68 4.84 -11.69
C SER A 84 2.16 4.34 -10.34
N ARG A 85 0.88 4.58 -10.00
CA ARG A 85 0.25 4.17 -8.76
C ARG A 85 -0.45 2.84 -8.94
N LEU A 86 -0.26 1.93 -7.99
CA LEU A 86 -0.82 0.59 -8.04
C LEU A 86 -2.35 0.61 -7.85
N LEU A 87 -3.03 -0.21 -8.64
CA LEU A 87 -4.48 -0.42 -8.62
C LEU A 87 -4.80 -1.90 -8.30
N PRO A 88 -5.97 -2.21 -7.70
CA PRO A 88 -6.36 -3.60 -7.47
C PRO A 88 -6.53 -4.38 -8.78
N ASP A 89 -6.06 -5.63 -8.79
CA ASP A 89 -6.29 -6.55 -9.90
C ASP A 89 -7.80 -6.85 -10.03
N PRO A 90 -8.48 -6.45 -11.13
CA PRO A 90 -9.92 -6.58 -11.26
C PRO A 90 -10.41 -8.02 -11.40
N GLU A 91 -9.52 -8.98 -11.74
CA GLU A 91 -9.87 -10.41 -11.75
C GLU A 91 -10.09 -10.93 -10.33
N ARG A 92 -9.30 -10.45 -9.35
CA ARG A 92 -9.41 -10.85 -7.94
C ARG A 92 -10.30 -9.92 -7.13
N PHE A 93 -10.38 -8.66 -7.50
CA PHE A 93 -11.19 -7.63 -6.84
C PHE A 93 -12.16 -7.02 -7.83
N PRO A 94 -13.20 -7.77 -8.26
CA PRO A 94 -14.08 -7.38 -9.35
C PRO A 94 -14.85 -6.08 -9.10
N SER A 95 -15.06 -5.69 -7.85
CA SER A 95 -15.70 -4.41 -7.54
C SER A 95 -14.84 -3.20 -7.89
N SER A 96 -13.55 -3.38 -8.21
CA SER A 96 -12.63 -2.33 -8.66
C SER A 96 -12.62 -2.10 -10.17
N ALA A 97 -13.31 -2.94 -10.95
CA ALA A 97 -13.21 -2.98 -12.42
C ALA A 97 -13.69 -1.69 -13.12
N ASP A 98 -14.49 -0.87 -12.45
CA ASP A 98 -14.96 0.43 -12.94
C ASP A 98 -13.98 1.59 -12.69
N GLY A 99 -12.79 1.29 -12.13
CA GLY A 99 -11.79 2.29 -11.75
C GLY A 99 -11.97 2.89 -10.35
N SER A 100 -12.94 2.41 -9.57
CA SER A 100 -13.18 2.89 -8.20
C SER A 100 -12.12 2.43 -7.17
N GLY A 101 -11.17 1.59 -7.60
CA GLY A 101 -10.16 1.03 -6.71
C GLY A 101 -10.75 0.17 -5.61
N PHE A 102 -10.22 0.26 -4.41
CA PHE A 102 -10.77 -0.48 -3.27
C PHE A 102 -12.00 0.17 -2.61
N LYS A 103 -12.49 1.30 -3.13
CA LYS A 103 -13.60 2.01 -2.46
C LYS A 103 -14.81 1.12 -2.17
N PRO A 104 -15.35 0.29 -3.10
CA PRO A 104 -16.51 -0.56 -2.79
C PRO A 104 -16.22 -1.60 -1.71
N LEU A 105 -15.00 -2.15 -1.68
CA LEU A 105 -14.60 -3.12 -0.66
C LEU A 105 -14.40 -2.45 0.70
N ALA A 106 -13.79 -1.26 0.74
CA ALA A 106 -13.65 -0.45 1.95
C ALA A 106 -15.03 -0.08 2.52
N ASP A 107 -15.95 0.41 1.68
CA ASP A 107 -17.32 0.74 2.08
C ASP A 107 -18.05 -0.49 2.68
N TYR A 108 -17.83 -1.68 2.10
CA TYR A 108 -18.36 -2.93 2.66
C TYR A 108 -17.82 -3.20 4.07
N VAL A 109 -16.49 -3.13 4.24
CA VAL A 109 -15.82 -3.35 5.54
C VAL A 109 -16.30 -2.31 6.57
N HIS A 110 -16.43 -1.05 6.16
CA HIS A 110 -16.98 0.02 7.02
C HIS A 110 -18.44 -0.21 7.42
N SER A 111 -19.25 -0.77 6.52
CA SER A 111 -20.66 -1.10 6.84
C SER A 111 -20.79 -2.11 7.98
N LEU A 112 -19.77 -2.93 8.20
CA LEU A 112 -19.67 -3.86 9.33
C LEU A 112 -19.12 -3.18 10.61
N GLY A 113 -18.77 -1.89 10.51
CA GLY A 113 -18.13 -1.10 11.58
C GLY A 113 -16.71 -1.55 11.86
N LEU A 114 -16.00 -2.05 10.85
CA LEU A 114 -14.59 -2.39 10.84
C LEU A 114 -13.81 -1.33 10.07
N LYS A 115 -12.49 -1.41 10.09
CA LYS A 115 -11.56 -0.52 9.38
C LYS A 115 -10.85 -1.29 8.27
N PHE A 116 -10.65 -0.64 7.13
CA PHE A 116 -10.00 -1.25 5.97
C PHE A 116 -8.55 -0.81 5.86
N GLY A 117 -7.66 -1.77 5.62
CA GLY A 117 -6.24 -1.52 5.43
C GLY A 117 -5.67 -2.22 4.21
N ILE A 118 -4.56 -1.70 3.72
CA ILE A 118 -3.80 -2.31 2.62
C ILE A 118 -2.30 -2.35 2.93
N HIS A 119 -1.62 -3.26 2.28
CA HIS A 119 -0.17 -3.33 2.23
C HIS A 119 0.34 -2.47 1.06
N ILE A 120 1.44 -1.77 1.28
CA ILE A 120 2.25 -1.17 0.21
C ILE A 120 3.70 -1.61 0.35
N MET A 121 4.37 -1.80 -0.78
CA MET A 121 5.83 -1.83 -0.82
C MET A 121 6.37 -0.41 -0.82
N ARG A 122 7.51 -0.17 -0.19
CA ARG A 122 8.30 1.01 -0.43
C ARG A 122 8.69 1.11 -1.91
N GLY A 123 8.72 2.34 -2.45
CA GLY A 123 9.28 2.59 -3.78
C GLY A 123 8.26 2.77 -4.89
N ILE A 124 8.79 2.87 -6.11
CA ILE A 124 8.03 3.00 -7.37
C ILE A 124 8.14 1.70 -8.15
N PRO A 125 7.06 1.18 -8.77
CA PRO A 125 7.11 -0.03 -9.59
C PRO A 125 8.19 0.05 -10.67
N ARG A 126 9.04 -0.96 -10.73
CA ARG A 126 10.12 -1.03 -11.74
C ARG A 126 9.57 -0.97 -13.15
N ILE A 127 8.44 -1.62 -13.38
CA ILE A 127 7.77 -1.62 -14.68
C ILE A 127 7.30 -0.21 -15.05
N ALA A 128 6.87 0.61 -14.09
CA ALA A 128 6.52 2.01 -14.32
C ALA A 128 7.73 2.82 -14.81
N ALA A 129 8.89 2.65 -14.17
CA ALA A 129 10.12 3.31 -14.61
C ALA A 129 10.54 2.87 -16.03
N HIS A 130 10.40 1.58 -16.36
CA HIS A 130 10.71 1.07 -17.70
C HIS A 130 9.74 1.55 -18.79
N HIS A 131 8.51 1.83 -18.43
CA HIS A 131 7.48 2.33 -19.36
C HIS A 131 7.34 3.85 -19.34
N HIS A 132 8.29 4.56 -18.71
CA HIS A 132 8.26 6.04 -18.59
C HIS A 132 6.96 6.55 -17.99
N GLY A 133 6.46 5.89 -16.94
CA GLY A 133 5.25 6.27 -16.21
C GLY A 133 5.38 7.68 -15.63
N LYS A 134 4.27 8.40 -15.55
CA LYS A 134 4.25 9.76 -15.02
C LYS A 134 4.35 9.77 -13.49
N ILE A 135 4.78 10.89 -12.95
CA ILE A 135 4.60 11.26 -11.53
C ILE A 135 3.60 12.42 -11.48
N LYS A 136 2.55 12.27 -10.69
CA LYS A 136 1.48 13.29 -10.58
C LYS A 136 2.07 14.62 -10.11
N ASN A 137 1.68 15.71 -10.77
CA ASN A 137 2.16 17.07 -10.50
C ASN A 137 3.66 17.29 -10.75
N SER A 138 4.31 16.42 -11.52
CA SER A 138 5.72 16.56 -11.92
C SER A 138 5.86 16.57 -13.45
N SER A 139 6.92 17.20 -13.94
CA SER A 139 7.36 17.09 -15.32
C SER A 139 8.32 15.89 -15.54
N LEU A 140 8.79 15.26 -14.46
CA LEU A 140 9.67 14.08 -14.51
C LEU A 140 8.84 12.80 -14.59
N GLY A 141 9.33 11.84 -15.39
CA GLY A 141 8.84 10.48 -15.39
C GLY A 141 9.45 9.65 -14.25
N ALA A 142 8.85 8.49 -13.99
CA ALA A 142 9.25 7.58 -12.94
C ALA A 142 10.73 7.18 -13.04
N GLU A 143 11.27 7.02 -14.26
CA GLU A 143 12.66 6.67 -14.53
C GLU A 143 13.69 7.68 -13.99
N HIS A 144 13.28 8.92 -13.79
CA HIS A 144 14.14 9.98 -13.23
C HIS A 144 14.06 10.06 -11.71
N VAL A 145 12.98 9.53 -11.13
CA VAL A 145 12.69 9.62 -9.69
C VAL A 145 13.13 8.36 -8.93
N VAL A 146 13.21 7.21 -9.61
CA VAL A 146 13.65 5.96 -8.98
C VAL A 146 15.15 5.90 -8.70
N ASP A 147 15.53 5.18 -7.65
CA ASP A 147 16.88 4.71 -7.41
C ASP A 147 16.99 3.21 -7.76
N PRO A 148 17.54 2.85 -8.93
CA PRO A 148 17.63 1.47 -9.35
C PRO A 148 18.68 0.66 -8.56
N THR A 149 19.47 1.28 -7.71
CA THR A 149 20.45 0.59 -6.85
C THR A 149 19.81 0.09 -5.54
N VAL A 150 18.59 0.56 -5.23
CA VAL A 150 17.87 0.23 -4.02
C VAL A 150 16.63 -0.60 -4.38
N ILE A 151 16.78 -1.93 -4.31
CA ILE A 151 15.71 -2.90 -4.65
C ILE A 151 15.47 -3.77 -3.44
N CYS A 152 14.21 -4.13 -3.17
CA CYS A 152 13.88 -5.14 -2.17
C CYS A 152 14.42 -6.51 -2.62
N GLY A 153 15.15 -7.20 -1.75
CA GLY A 153 15.82 -8.45 -2.11
C GLY A 153 14.90 -9.67 -2.13
N TRP A 154 13.77 -9.61 -1.46
CA TRP A 154 12.81 -10.72 -1.41
C TRP A 154 11.63 -10.50 -2.38
N ASN A 155 11.29 -9.28 -2.71
CA ASN A 155 10.31 -8.93 -3.77
C ASN A 155 10.84 -7.78 -4.63
N PRO A 156 11.33 -8.07 -5.85
CA PRO A 156 11.99 -7.08 -6.68
C PRO A 156 11.03 -6.23 -7.53
N ASP A 157 9.76 -6.09 -7.14
CA ASP A 157 8.77 -5.34 -7.92
C ASP A 157 9.04 -3.83 -7.94
N MET A 158 9.74 -3.30 -6.93
CA MET A 158 9.96 -1.87 -6.73
C MET A 158 11.42 -1.48 -6.81
N TYR A 159 11.68 -0.30 -7.37
CA TYR A 159 12.90 0.47 -7.12
C TYR A 159 12.70 1.39 -5.92
N GLY A 160 13.78 1.72 -5.22
CA GLY A 160 13.76 2.81 -4.25
C GLY A 160 13.44 4.15 -4.91
N VAL A 161 13.09 5.13 -4.12
CA VAL A 161 12.84 6.51 -4.56
C VAL A 161 14.04 7.36 -4.19
N ARG A 162 14.49 8.23 -5.10
CA ARG A 162 15.55 9.19 -4.81
C ARG A 162 15.06 10.26 -3.85
N ASP A 163 15.97 10.80 -3.06
CA ASP A 163 15.71 11.96 -2.19
C ASP A 163 15.58 13.24 -3.04
N LEU A 164 14.40 13.41 -3.62
CA LEU A 164 14.01 14.50 -4.52
C LEU A 164 12.59 14.96 -4.17
N PRO A 165 12.24 16.24 -4.44
CA PRO A 165 10.86 16.73 -4.27
C PRO A 165 9.82 15.87 -5.01
N GLU A 166 10.16 15.31 -6.16
CA GLU A 166 9.29 14.47 -6.97
C GLU A 166 9.03 13.11 -6.30
N GLY A 167 9.94 12.63 -5.47
CA GLY A 167 9.73 11.45 -4.62
C GLY A 167 8.60 11.71 -3.60
N GLN A 168 8.58 12.90 -2.98
CA GLN A 168 7.48 13.32 -2.11
C GLN A 168 6.17 13.43 -2.89
N LEU A 169 6.16 14.06 -4.07
CA LEU A 169 4.96 14.16 -4.91
C LEU A 169 4.37 12.78 -5.27
N TYR A 170 5.24 11.80 -5.52
CA TYR A 170 4.78 10.43 -5.77
C TYR A 170 4.02 9.86 -4.56
N TYR A 171 4.65 9.87 -3.37
CA TYR A 171 4.02 9.34 -2.16
C TYR A 171 2.79 10.14 -1.75
N ASP A 172 2.80 11.47 -1.87
CA ASP A 172 1.63 12.31 -1.61
C ASP A 172 0.45 11.84 -2.49
N SER A 173 0.68 11.71 -3.80
CA SER A 173 -0.36 11.31 -4.74
C SER A 173 -0.85 9.87 -4.52
N LEU A 174 0.04 8.97 -4.10
CA LEU A 174 -0.27 7.57 -3.81
C LEU A 174 -1.20 7.47 -2.59
N LEU A 175 -0.84 8.13 -1.50
CA LEU A 175 -1.60 8.09 -0.26
C LEU A 175 -2.92 8.89 -0.38
N GLU A 176 -2.95 10.00 -1.14
CA GLU A 176 -4.20 10.68 -1.51
C GLU A 176 -5.17 9.74 -2.25
N LEU A 177 -4.66 8.95 -3.19
CA LEU A 177 -5.48 7.97 -3.91
C LEU A 177 -6.06 6.93 -2.95
N TYR A 178 -5.22 6.35 -2.09
CA TYR A 178 -5.66 5.31 -1.16
C TYR A 178 -6.61 5.85 -0.08
N ALA A 179 -6.39 7.07 0.39
CA ALA A 179 -7.32 7.76 1.27
C ALA A 179 -8.69 7.97 0.59
N SER A 180 -8.71 8.30 -0.72
CA SER A 180 -9.96 8.45 -1.48
C SER A 180 -10.76 7.15 -1.61
N TRP A 181 -10.11 6.01 -1.48
CA TRP A 181 -10.76 4.70 -1.44
C TRP A 181 -11.33 4.35 -0.04
N GLY A 182 -11.02 5.15 0.98
CA GLY A 182 -11.43 4.87 2.35
C GLY A 182 -10.47 3.92 3.09
N VAL A 183 -9.18 3.93 2.73
CA VAL A 183 -8.15 3.16 3.44
C VAL A 183 -7.85 3.84 4.78
N ASP A 184 -8.04 3.12 5.89
CA ASP A 184 -7.79 3.59 7.26
C ASP A 184 -6.40 3.22 7.80
N TYR A 185 -5.76 2.22 7.19
CA TYR A 185 -4.50 1.67 7.68
C TYR A 185 -3.60 1.23 6.53
N ILE A 186 -2.33 1.58 6.61
CA ILE A 186 -1.31 1.16 5.65
C ILE A 186 -0.20 0.40 6.37
N LYS A 187 0.03 -0.84 5.93
CA LYS A 187 1.25 -1.60 6.23
C LYS A 187 2.28 -1.27 5.16
N CYS A 188 3.27 -0.45 5.49
CA CYS A 188 4.36 -0.14 4.57
C CYS A 188 5.52 -1.11 4.80
N ASP A 189 5.79 -1.96 3.80
CA ASP A 189 6.80 -3.02 3.89
C ASP A 189 8.12 -2.59 3.24
N ASP A 190 9.21 -3.27 3.63
CA ASP A 190 10.60 -3.04 3.20
C ASP A 190 11.15 -1.63 3.49
N ILE A 191 10.41 -0.78 4.18
CA ILE A 191 10.82 0.62 4.41
C ILE A 191 12.02 0.74 5.32
N CYS A 192 12.21 -0.24 6.22
CA CYS A 192 13.33 -0.31 7.16
C CYS A 192 14.25 -1.50 6.90
N ASN A 193 14.23 -2.08 5.69
CA ASN A 193 15.02 -3.27 5.39
C ASN A 193 16.51 -2.94 5.26
N THR A 194 17.20 -2.98 6.39
CA THR A 194 18.64 -2.69 6.49
C THR A 194 19.51 -3.91 6.17
N ASN A 195 18.95 -5.12 6.11
CA ASN A 195 19.72 -6.36 5.99
C ASN A 195 20.10 -6.70 4.55
N MET A 196 19.39 -6.15 3.57
CA MET A 196 19.56 -6.47 2.15
C MET A 196 20.47 -5.48 1.40
N HIS A 197 20.89 -4.39 2.04
CA HIS A 197 21.75 -3.38 1.46
C HIS A 197 23.09 -3.26 2.17
N LYS A 198 24.16 -3.00 1.40
CA LYS A 198 25.47 -2.66 1.96
C LYS A 198 25.41 -1.37 2.79
N ASN A 199 24.53 -0.45 2.41
CA ASN A 199 24.21 0.76 3.19
C ASN A 199 22.85 0.58 3.87
N PRO A 200 22.80 0.39 5.19
CA PRO A 200 21.54 0.19 5.92
C PRO A 200 20.63 1.43 5.92
N PHE A 201 21.16 2.58 5.53
CA PHE A 201 20.40 3.84 5.49
C PHE A 201 19.98 4.26 4.07
N ALA A 202 20.17 3.39 3.07
CA ALA A 202 19.92 3.74 1.67
C ALA A 202 18.49 4.22 1.39
N ALA A 203 17.51 3.75 2.17
CA ALA A 203 16.10 4.13 2.05
C ALA A 203 15.57 4.94 3.25
N ALA A 204 16.45 5.48 4.10
CA ALA A 204 16.01 6.16 5.34
C ALA A 204 15.14 7.39 5.05
N HIS A 205 15.43 8.16 4.00
CA HIS A 205 14.63 9.31 3.59
C HIS A 205 13.20 8.91 3.16
N GLU A 206 12.99 7.70 2.66
CA GLU A 206 11.66 7.22 2.31
C GLU A 206 10.76 7.03 3.54
N ILE A 207 11.35 6.74 4.71
CA ILE A 207 10.61 6.68 5.98
C ILE A 207 10.02 8.04 6.31
N GLU A 208 10.80 9.11 6.18
CA GLU A 208 10.35 10.48 6.43
C GLU A 208 9.29 10.89 5.43
N THR A 209 9.52 10.61 4.14
CA THR A 209 8.62 10.92 3.04
C THR A 209 7.23 10.30 3.24
N VAL A 210 7.17 9.00 3.53
CA VAL A 210 5.90 8.29 3.78
C VAL A 210 5.23 8.79 5.05
N SER A 211 5.98 9.00 6.13
CA SER A 211 5.44 9.50 7.40
C SER A 211 4.86 10.90 7.27
N TYR A 212 5.54 11.78 6.55
CA TYR A 212 5.08 13.16 6.31
C TYR A 212 3.74 13.18 5.56
N THR A 213 3.62 12.39 4.50
CA THR A 213 2.38 12.31 3.72
C THR A 213 1.22 11.77 4.55
N HIS A 214 1.47 10.75 5.36
CA HIS A 214 0.47 10.16 6.23
C HIS A 214 -0.10 11.18 7.23
N LEU A 215 0.75 12.02 7.81
CA LEU A 215 0.32 13.09 8.72
C LEU A 215 -0.56 14.13 8.02
N ARG A 216 -0.20 14.55 6.79
CA ARG A 216 -0.99 15.53 6.02
C ARG A 216 -2.33 14.98 5.56
N ALA A 217 -2.42 13.72 5.18
CA ALA A 217 -3.69 13.10 4.77
C ALA A 217 -4.75 13.14 5.90
N HIS A 218 -4.31 13.07 7.16
CA HIS A 218 -5.19 13.23 8.32
C HIS A 218 -5.61 14.67 8.58
N GLU A 219 -4.78 15.65 8.28
CA GLU A 219 -5.13 17.08 8.44
C GLU A 219 -6.19 17.53 7.43
N THR A 220 -6.19 16.99 6.21
CA THR A 220 -7.17 17.34 5.18
C THR A 220 -8.56 16.75 5.42
N THR A 221 -8.68 15.67 6.17
CA THR A 221 -9.97 15.07 6.55
C THR A 221 -10.66 15.77 7.74
N LEU A 222 -9.95 16.66 8.44
CA LEU A 222 -10.51 17.44 9.55
C LEU A 222 -11.15 18.78 9.11
N HIS A 223 -11.10 19.11 7.82
CA HIS A 223 -11.60 20.38 7.27
C HIS A 223 -12.77 20.20 6.26
N LEU A 224 -13.40 19.04 6.23
CA LEU A 224 -14.67 18.78 5.55
C LEU A 224 -15.69 18.29 6.57
#